data_c8bffa5758b445189547b1bac15c076e
#
_entry.id   c8bffa5758b445189547b1bac15c076e
#
_cell.length_a   1.000
_cell.length_b   1.000
_cell.length_c   1.000
_cell.angle_alpha   90.00
_cell.angle_beta   90.00
_cell.angle_gamma   90.00
#
_symmetry.space_group_name_H-M   'P 1'
#
loop_
_entity.id
_entity.type
_entity.pdbx_description
1 polymer ?
#
loop_
_entity_poly.entity_id
_entity_poly.type
_entity_poly.pdbx_seq_one_letter_code
_entity_poly.pdbx_strand_id
1 'polypeptide(L)'
;IEIKLGDKIVRIAGIAKGSGMIAPNLATMFSFIFTDADISSVVLNKYLNKVLSKTFNAITVDSDTSTNDMVAIFATKKIKNKKLNIISSKEALKFERALRTVCLELSKQIVVDGEGAKKFITVKITNSETIERAKKIAFSIANSPLVKTAVAGEDPNWGRILMGIGKSGEKIDP
;
A
#
# COMPACT_ATOMS: atom_id res chain seq x y z
N ILE A 1 0.27 -4.72 15.84
CA ILE A 1 1.16 -3.78 16.54
C ILE A 1 0.45 -3.11 17.70
N GLU A 2 1.19 -2.65 18.68
CA GLU A 2 0.71 -1.89 19.83
C GLU A 2 1.23 -0.46 19.79
N ILE A 3 0.39 0.49 20.18
CA ILE A 3 0.75 1.90 20.31
C ILE A 3 0.17 2.50 21.58
N LYS A 4 0.87 3.44 22.17
CA LYS A 4 0.40 4.20 23.34
C LYS A 4 -0.34 5.46 22.88
N LEU A 5 -1.62 5.60 23.24
CA LEU A 5 -2.46 6.78 23.02
C LEU A 5 -2.81 7.38 24.40
N GLY A 6 -2.17 8.48 24.75
CA GLY A 6 -2.22 8.99 26.13
C GLY A 6 -1.61 7.99 27.10
N ASP A 7 -2.40 7.57 28.11
CA ASP A 7 -2.05 6.55 29.09
C ASP A 7 -2.43 5.10 28.68
N LYS A 8 -3.16 4.93 27.60
CA LYS A 8 -3.71 3.64 27.14
C LYS A 8 -2.85 3.02 26.03
N ILE A 9 -2.76 1.70 26.05
CA ILE A 9 -2.20 0.92 24.95
C ILE A 9 -3.36 0.43 24.09
N VAL A 10 -3.31 0.71 22.79
CA VAL A 10 -4.24 0.20 21.79
C VAL A 10 -3.52 -0.68 20.80
N ARG A 11 -4.27 -1.61 20.21
CA ARG A 11 -3.78 -2.59 19.25
C ARG A 11 -4.36 -2.34 17.88
N ILE A 12 -3.55 -2.59 16.86
CA ILE A 12 -3.98 -2.69 15.47
C ILE A 12 -3.45 -4.00 14.95
N ALA A 13 -4.33 -4.86 14.46
CA ALA A 13 -4.00 -6.13 13.84
C ALA A 13 -4.69 -6.23 12.49
N GLY A 14 -4.13 -7.01 11.58
CA GLY A 14 -4.73 -7.23 10.28
C GLY A 14 -4.32 -8.56 9.69
N ILE A 15 -5.16 -9.03 8.78
CA ILE A 15 -4.90 -10.16 7.90
C ILE A 15 -5.19 -9.74 6.48
N ALA A 16 -4.48 -10.31 5.52
CA ALA A 16 -4.73 -10.11 4.11
C ALA A 16 -4.52 -11.42 3.33
N LYS A 17 -5.22 -11.56 2.21
CA LYS A 17 -5.03 -12.66 1.28
C LYS A 17 -5.07 -12.14 -0.16
N GLY A 18 -4.33 -12.77 -1.05
CA GLY A 18 -4.25 -12.50 -2.48
C GLY A 18 -2.88 -12.90 -3.00
N SER A 19 -2.81 -13.53 -4.18
CA SER A 19 -1.54 -13.94 -4.78
C SER A 19 -1.45 -13.66 -6.28
N GLY A 20 -2.59 -13.58 -6.97
CA GLY A 20 -2.73 -13.24 -8.39
C GLY A 20 -3.86 -12.25 -8.62
N MET A 21 -3.90 -11.66 -9.81
CA MET A 21 -4.81 -10.57 -10.15
C MET A 21 -4.62 -9.36 -9.23
N ILE A 22 -3.35 -9.02 -8.98
CA ILE A 22 -2.95 -7.93 -8.08
C ILE A 22 -2.38 -6.77 -8.88
N ALA A 23 -3.19 -5.73 -9.07
CA ALA A 23 -2.78 -4.47 -9.67
C ALA A 23 -3.47 -3.27 -9.00
N PRO A 24 -3.00 -2.03 -9.21
CA PRO A 24 -3.62 -0.84 -8.62
C PRO A 24 -5.11 -0.72 -8.97
N ASN A 25 -5.89 -0.26 -8.02
CA ASN A 25 -7.34 -0.11 -8.01
C ASN A 25 -8.10 -1.29 -7.42
N LEU A 26 -7.44 -2.07 -6.56
CA LEU A 26 -8.00 -3.13 -5.74
C LEU A 26 -8.56 -4.29 -6.56
N ALA A 27 -7.92 -5.47 -6.47
CA ALA A 27 -8.37 -6.63 -7.23
C ALA A 27 -8.05 -7.95 -6.51
N THR A 28 -9.02 -8.86 -6.39
CA THR A 28 -8.99 -10.22 -5.79
C THR A 28 -8.30 -10.32 -4.41
N MET A 29 -8.12 -9.17 -3.77
CA MET A 29 -7.48 -9.05 -2.49
C MET A 29 -8.53 -8.77 -1.40
N PHE A 30 -8.45 -9.49 -0.32
CA PHE A 30 -9.19 -9.16 0.89
C PHE A 30 -8.23 -8.82 2.02
N SER A 31 -8.50 -7.73 2.72
CA SER A 31 -7.81 -7.38 3.95
C SER A 31 -8.80 -6.93 5.01
N PHE A 32 -8.65 -7.52 6.19
CA PHE A 32 -9.44 -7.17 7.37
C PHE A 32 -8.50 -6.64 8.45
N ILE A 33 -8.77 -5.43 8.91
CA ILE A 33 -7.98 -4.74 9.92
C ILE A 33 -8.86 -4.49 11.12
N PHE A 34 -8.34 -4.71 12.31
CA PHE A 34 -9.04 -4.58 13.57
C PHE A 34 -8.26 -3.67 14.53
N THR A 35 -8.98 -2.87 15.29
CA THR A 35 -8.42 -2.09 16.40
C THR A 35 -9.36 -2.07 17.58
N ASP A 36 -8.80 -2.01 18.77
CA ASP A 36 -9.55 -1.83 20.02
C ASP A 36 -9.68 -0.36 20.46
N ALA A 37 -9.10 0.57 19.67
CA ALA A 37 -9.13 2.01 19.94
C ALA A 37 -10.53 2.62 19.87
N ASP A 38 -10.80 3.60 20.71
CA ASP A 38 -11.98 4.48 20.56
C ASP A 38 -11.66 5.57 19.52
N ILE A 39 -12.14 5.33 18.33
CA ILE A 39 -11.96 6.20 17.15
C ILE A 39 -13.31 6.38 16.44
N SER A 40 -13.57 7.59 15.96
CA SER A 40 -14.77 7.84 15.17
C SER A 40 -14.66 7.23 13.77
N SER A 41 -15.78 6.77 13.22
CA SER A 41 -15.84 6.20 11.86
C SER A 41 -15.36 7.18 10.79
N VAL A 42 -15.64 8.47 10.97
CA VAL A 42 -15.18 9.52 10.04
C VAL A 42 -13.65 9.61 9.98
N VAL A 43 -13.00 9.63 11.15
CA VAL A 43 -11.51 9.67 11.23
C VAL A 43 -10.93 8.36 10.72
N LEU A 44 -11.53 7.23 11.09
CA LEU A 44 -11.07 5.91 10.68
C LEU A 44 -11.11 5.74 9.16
N ASN A 45 -12.21 6.10 8.50
CA ASN A 45 -12.36 6.06 7.05
C ASN A 45 -11.37 6.99 6.33
N LYS A 46 -11.20 8.22 6.84
CA LYS A 46 -10.27 9.16 6.23
C LYS A 46 -8.83 8.64 6.30
N TYR A 47 -8.44 8.02 7.41
CA TYR A 47 -7.11 7.42 7.54
C TYR A 47 -6.95 6.17 6.68
N LEU A 48 -7.96 5.32 6.62
CA LEU A 48 -7.91 4.16 5.74
C LEU A 48 -7.65 4.59 4.29
N ASN A 49 -8.46 5.49 3.74
CA ASN A 49 -8.31 5.98 2.36
C ASN A 49 -6.92 6.60 2.10
N LYS A 50 -6.42 7.40 3.05
CA LYS A 50 -5.08 8.00 2.95
C LYS A 50 -3.97 6.95 2.97
N VAL A 51 -4.10 5.92 3.78
CA VAL A 51 -3.12 4.85 3.92
C VAL A 51 -3.14 3.93 2.70
N LEU A 52 -4.32 3.56 2.21
CA LEU A 52 -4.49 2.68 1.04
C LEU A 52 -3.75 3.21 -0.18
N SER A 53 -3.77 4.51 -0.42
CA SER A 53 -3.11 5.12 -1.57
C SER A 53 -1.59 4.90 -1.61
N LYS A 54 -0.97 4.58 -0.47
CA LYS A 54 0.48 4.41 -0.29
C LYS A 54 0.86 2.98 0.13
N THR A 55 -0.08 2.06 0.17
CA THR A 55 0.12 0.66 0.58
C THR A 55 -0.53 -0.28 -0.44
N PHE A 56 -1.72 -0.78 -0.21
CA PHE A 56 -2.39 -1.72 -1.11
C PHE A 56 -2.58 -1.17 -2.54
N ASN A 57 -2.82 0.14 -2.72
CA ASN A 57 -2.89 0.77 -4.04
C ASN A 57 -1.52 1.20 -4.59
N ALA A 58 -0.43 0.68 -4.03
CA ALA A 58 0.93 0.92 -4.49
C ALA A 58 1.71 -0.38 -4.74
N ILE A 59 1.01 -1.50 -4.87
CA ILE A 59 1.58 -2.80 -5.20
C ILE A 59 1.02 -3.33 -6.51
N THR A 60 1.77 -4.20 -7.17
CA THR A 60 1.32 -4.98 -8.32
C THR A 60 2.07 -6.30 -8.37
N VAL A 61 1.42 -7.36 -8.84
CA VAL A 61 2.03 -8.67 -9.10
C VAL A 61 2.06 -8.96 -10.60
N ASP A 62 0.93 -8.88 -11.26
CA ASP A 62 0.74 -9.32 -12.66
C ASP A 62 0.14 -8.26 -13.58
N SER A 63 -0.13 -7.07 -13.09
CA SER A 63 -0.82 -5.96 -13.77
C SER A 63 -2.31 -6.17 -14.05
N ASP A 64 -2.88 -7.30 -13.69
CA ASP A 64 -4.30 -7.57 -13.90
C ASP A 64 -5.14 -7.05 -12.73
N THR A 65 -6.20 -6.30 -13.07
CA THR A 65 -7.13 -5.73 -12.09
C THR A 65 -8.36 -6.63 -11.95
N SER A 66 -8.72 -7.02 -10.72
CA SER A 66 -9.94 -7.78 -10.45
C SER A 66 -11.16 -6.87 -10.26
N THR A 67 -12.32 -7.49 -10.20
CA THR A 67 -13.60 -6.80 -10.01
C THR A 67 -14.05 -6.69 -8.55
N ASN A 68 -13.39 -7.40 -7.61
CA ASN A 68 -13.91 -7.58 -6.25
C ASN A 68 -12.82 -7.53 -5.18
N ASP A 69 -12.33 -6.33 -4.86
CA ASP A 69 -11.42 -6.14 -3.74
C ASP A 69 -12.08 -5.48 -2.56
N MET A 70 -11.58 -5.80 -1.38
CA MET A 70 -12.05 -5.17 -0.17
C MET A 70 -10.92 -5.00 0.85
N VAL A 71 -10.78 -3.79 1.38
CA VAL A 71 -10.09 -3.54 2.64
C VAL A 71 -11.10 -2.99 3.64
N ALA A 72 -11.36 -3.74 4.68
CA ALA A 72 -12.27 -3.34 5.76
C ALA A 72 -11.51 -3.11 7.06
N ILE A 73 -11.89 -2.07 7.80
CA ILE A 73 -11.34 -1.79 9.13
C ILE A 73 -12.46 -1.69 10.17
N PHE A 74 -12.24 -2.35 11.30
CA PHE A 74 -13.20 -2.43 12.40
C PHE A 74 -12.59 -1.89 13.68
N ALA A 75 -13.30 -0.98 14.36
CA ALA A 75 -12.92 -0.46 15.68
C ALA A 75 -13.90 -0.97 16.72
N THR A 76 -13.43 -1.81 17.64
CA THR A 76 -14.27 -2.39 18.70
C THR A 76 -14.54 -1.41 19.84
N LYS A 77 -13.72 -0.35 19.95
CA LYS A 77 -13.78 0.66 21.02
C LYS A 77 -13.66 0.08 22.43
N LYS A 78 -13.02 -1.09 22.55
CA LYS A 78 -12.86 -1.78 23.83
C LYS A 78 -11.95 -1.00 24.79
N ILE A 79 -10.91 -0.38 24.25
CA ILE A 79 -10.02 0.48 25.02
C ILE A 79 -10.62 1.90 25.10
N LYS A 80 -10.74 2.41 26.35
CA LYS A 80 -11.27 3.76 26.62
C LYS A 80 -10.14 4.79 26.59
N ASN A 81 -9.47 4.92 25.45
CA ASN A 81 -8.58 6.05 25.20
C ASN A 81 -9.39 7.33 24.95
N LYS A 82 -8.77 8.51 25.04
CA LYS A 82 -9.43 9.74 24.56
C LYS A 82 -9.87 9.56 23.12
N LYS A 83 -11.17 9.72 22.86
CA LYS A 83 -11.77 9.45 21.56
C LYS A 83 -11.06 10.20 20.44
N LEU A 84 -10.63 9.48 19.42
CA LEU A 84 -10.00 10.04 18.24
C LEU A 84 -11.08 10.54 17.27
N ASN A 85 -11.47 11.80 17.41
CA ASN A 85 -12.51 12.47 16.59
C ASN A 85 -11.95 13.67 15.80
N ILE A 86 -10.73 14.10 16.08
CA ILE A 86 -10.04 15.20 15.40
C ILE A 86 -8.84 14.64 14.63
N ILE A 87 -8.89 14.76 13.30
CA ILE A 87 -7.89 14.18 12.37
C ILE A 87 -6.48 14.71 12.62
N SER A 88 -6.34 16.00 12.93
CA SER A 88 -5.03 16.64 13.12
C SER A 88 -4.46 16.48 14.53
N SER A 89 -5.16 15.79 15.43
CA SER A 89 -4.63 15.62 16.80
C SER A 89 -3.40 14.72 16.80
N LYS A 90 -2.46 15.00 17.72
CA LYS A 90 -1.20 14.24 17.86
C LYS A 90 -1.44 12.73 17.99
N GLU A 91 -2.45 12.36 18.77
CA GLU A 91 -2.79 10.95 19.00
C GLU A 91 -3.40 10.30 17.74
N ALA A 92 -4.26 11.03 17.01
CA ALA A 92 -4.84 10.54 15.77
C ALA A 92 -3.77 10.37 14.67
N LEU A 93 -2.82 11.28 14.56
CA LEU A 93 -1.68 11.14 13.65
C LEU A 93 -0.75 9.98 14.03
N LYS A 94 -0.63 9.67 15.32
CA LYS A 94 0.10 8.50 15.79
C LYS A 94 -0.61 7.21 15.40
N PHE A 95 -1.94 7.18 15.52
CA PHE A 95 -2.75 6.06 15.05
C PHE A 95 -2.64 5.87 13.55
N GLU A 96 -2.71 6.95 12.74
CA GLU A 96 -2.53 6.88 11.29
C GLU A 96 -1.20 6.24 10.90
N ARG A 97 -0.10 6.66 11.55
CA ARG A 97 1.22 6.08 11.26
C ARG A 97 1.27 4.59 11.56
N ALA A 98 0.69 4.17 12.67
CA ALA A 98 0.61 2.77 13.04
C ALA A 98 -0.26 1.96 12.06
N LEU A 99 -1.42 2.48 11.69
CA LEU A 99 -2.27 1.88 10.66
C LEU A 99 -1.51 1.72 9.34
N ARG A 100 -0.77 2.75 8.92
CA ARG A 100 0.07 2.69 7.72
C ARG A 100 1.12 1.59 7.81
N THR A 101 1.76 1.41 8.96
CA THR A 101 2.74 0.32 9.15
C THR A 101 2.09 -1.05 8.96
N VAL A 102 0.93 -1.30 9.56
CA VAL A 102 0.21 -2.57 9.39
C VAL A 102 -0.16 -2.79 7.92
N CYS A 103 -0.77 -1.80 7.27
CA CYS A 103 -1.18 -1.91 5.87
C CYS A 103 0.02 -2.11 4.93
N LEU A 104 1.15 -1.45 5.21
CA LEU A 104 2.36 -1.60 4.41
C LEU A 104 2.93 -3.02 4.52
N GLU A 105 3.02 -3.56 5.72
CA GLU A 105 3.53 -4.93 5.91
C GLU A 105 2.60 -5.97 5.29
N LEU A 106 1.28 -5.82 5.43
CA LEU A 106 0.32 -6.71 4.76
C LEU A 106 0.42 -6.61 3.23
N SER A 107 0.55 -5.41 2.68
CA SER A 107 0.69 -5.24 1.23
C SER A 107 1.99 -5.85 0.69
N LYS A 108 3.10 -5.77 1.43
CA LYS A 108 4.34 -6.44 1.07
C LYS A 108 4.22 -7.95 1.11
N GLN A 109 3.56 -8.50 2.13
CA GLN A 109 3.32 -9.94 2.24
C GLN A 109 2.54 -10.48 1.03
N ILE A 110 1.51 -9.77 0.57
CA ILE A 110 0.78 -10.12 -0.65
C ILE A 110 1.72 -10.21 -1.86
N VAL A 111 2.62 -9.22 -2.04
CA VAL A 111 3.55 -9.23 -3.16
C VAL A 111 4.58 -10.36 -3.06
N VAL A 112 5.07 -10.63 -1.86
CA VAL A 112 6.03 -11.73 -1.61
C VAL A 112 5.38 -13.09 -1.86
N ASP A 113 4.10 -13.24 -1.51
CA ASP A 113 3.29 -14.46 -1.74
C ASP A 113 2.66 -14.50 -3.15
N GLY A 114 3.04 -13.56 -4.02
CA GLY A 114 2.54 -13.48 -5.39
C GLY A 114 2.79 -14.76 -6.18
N GLU A 115 1.82 -15.16 -7.00
CA GLU A 115 1.87 -16.40 -7.80
C GLU A 115 3.15 -16.44 -8.66
N GLY A 116 3.98 -17.45 -8.44
CA GLY A 116 5.26 -17.64 -9.13
C GLY A 116 6.35 -16.61 -8.77
N ALA A 117 6.15 -15.75 -7.79
CA ALA A 117 7.09 -14.72 -7.42
C ALA A 117 8.38 -15.32 -6.81
N LYS A 118 9.52 -14.93 -7.37
CA LYS A 118 10.86 -15.31 -6.88
C LYS A 118 11.68 -14.10 -6.44
N LYS A 119 11.27 -12.92 -6.82
CA LYS A 119 11.97 -11.65 -6.53
C LYS A 119 10.95 -10.61 -6.04
N PHE A 120 11.34 -9.85 -5.02
CA PHE A 120 10.61 -8.68 -4.57
C PHE A 120 11.28 -7.43 -5.13
N ILE A 121 10.55 -6.65 -5.92
CA ILE A 121 11.08 -5.46 -6.60
C ILE A 121 10.48 -4.21 -5.95
N THR A 122 11.31 -3.26 -5.60
CA THR A 122 10.89 -1.93 -5.17
C THR A 122 11.27 -0.90 -6.23
N VAL A 123 10.27 -0.23 -6.81
CA VAL A 123 10.47 0.89 -7.72
C VAL A 123 10.26 2.19 -6.97
N LYS A 124 11.29 3.02 -6.89
CA LYS A 124 11.25 4.32 -6.24
C LYS A 124 11.48 5.43 -7.27
N ILE A 125 10.49 6.29 -7.44
CA ILE A 125 10.60 7.50 -8.27
C ILE A 125 10.85 8.69 -7.34
N THR A 126 11.87 9.47 -7.64
CA THR A 126 12.23 10.71 -6.93
C THR A 126 12.17 11.89 -7.90
N ASN A 127 12.02 13.09 -7.36
CA ASN A 127 12.02 14.36 -8.11
C ASN A 127 10.90 14.47 -9.17
N SER A 128 9.80 13.74 -8.99
CA SER A 128 8.62 13.91 -9.82
C SER A 128 7.82 15.14 -9.37
N GLU A 129 7.25 15.87 -10.30
CA GLU A 129 6.42 17.06 -10.01
C GLU A 129 5.18 16.70 -9.15
N THR A 130 4.58 15.53 -9.39
CA THR A 130 3.41 15.07 -8.63
C THR A 130 3.53 13.60 -8.26
N ILE A 131 2.78 13.20 -7.22
CA ILE A 131 2.70 11.80 -6.78
C ILE A 131 2.05 10.93 -7.86
N GLU A 132 1.06 11.47 -8.56
CA GLU A 132 0.32 10.78 -9.63
C GLU A 132 1.26 10.43 -10.80
N ARG A 133 2.08 11.37 -11.25
CA ARG A 133 3.11 11.12 -12.27
C ARG A 133 4.11 10.07 -11.80
N ALA A 134 4.63 10.22 -10.58
CA ALA A 134 5.54 9.24 -10.00
C ALA A 134 4.95 7.84 -10.00
N LYS A 135 3.68 7.70 -9.63
CA LYS A 135 2.99 6.41 -9.64
C LYS A 135 2.85 5.84 -11.05
N LYS A 136 2.41 6.62 -12.03
CA LYS A 136 2.28 6.16 -13.42
C LYS A 136 3.61 5.63 -13.96
N ILE A 137 4.70 6.36 -13.73
CA ILE A 137 6.05 5.93 -14.12
C ILE A 137 6.43 4.63 -13.38
N ALA A 138 6.23 4.58 -12.07
CA ALA A 138 6.57 3.41 -11.27
C ALA A 138 5.82 2.15 -11.72
N PHE A 139 4.51 2.26 -11.98
CA PHE A 139 3.71 1.15 -12.47
C PHE A 139 4.05 0.75 -13.91
N SER A 140 4.40 1.71 -14.77
CA SER A 140 4.88 1.41 -16.12
C SER A 140 6.15 0.56 -16.11
N ILE A 141 7.06 0.83 -15.19
CA ILE A 141 8.27 0.03 -14.97
C ILE A 141 7.91 -1.32 -14.35
N ALA A 142 7.16 -1.32 -13.23
CA ALA A 142 6.85 -2.52 -12.47
C ALA A 142 6.03 -3.55 -13.27
N ASN A 143 5.12 -3.08 -14.13
CA ASN A 143 4.26 -3.93 -14.96
C ASN A 143 4.88 -4.31 -16.31
N SER A 144 6.12 -3.87 -16.60
CA SER A 144 6.79 -4.23 -17.85
C SER A 144 7.28 -5.67 -17.82
N PRO A 145 6.80 -6.57 -18.70
CA PRO A 145 7.32 -7.93 -18.82
C PRO A 145 8.83 -7.96 -19.09
N LEU A 146 9.35 -7.01 -19.89
CA LEU A 146 10.76 -6.91 -20.19
C LEU A 146 11.60 -6.53 -18.96
N VAL A 147 11.10 -5.65 -18.10
CA VAL A 147 11.76 -5.34 -16.82
C VAL A 147 11.73 -6.56 -15.90
N LYS A 148 10.56 -7.20 -15.76
CA LYS A 148 10.41 -8.40 -14.93
C LYS A 148 11.34 -9.53 -15.36
N THR A 149 11.45 -9.78 -16.66
CA THR A 149 12.37 -10.83 -17.18
C THR A 149 13.83 -10.49 -16.95
N ALA A 150 14.23 -9.21 -17.06
CA ALA A 150 15.59 -8.79 -16.72
C ALA A 150 15.90 -9.05 -15.25
N VAL A 151 14.99 -8.63 -14.34
CA VAL A 151 15.17 -8.86 -12.89
C VAL A 151 15.17 -10.35 -12.55
N ALA A 152 14.30 -11.14 -13.16
CA ALA A 152 14.26 -12.59 -12.96
C ALA A 152 15.54 -13.28 -13.43
N GLY A 153 16.12 -12.82 -14.54
CA GLY A 153 17.38 -13.32 -15.10
C GLY A 153 18.63 -12.67 -14.50
N GLU A 154 18.48 -11.78 -13.50
CA GLU A 154 19.58 -11.04 -12.85
C GLU A 154 20.42 -10.21 -13.86
N ASP A 155 19.77 -9.78 -14.95
CA ASP A 155 20.34 -8.91 -15.97
C ASP A 155 20.17 -7.44 -15.58
N PRO A 156 21.26 -6.67 -15.35
CA PRO A 156 21.19 -5.25 -14.97
C PRO A 156 20.84 -4.37 -16.17
N ASN A 157 19.72 -4.66 -16.82
CA ASN A 157 19.29 -4.04 -18.07
C ASN A 157 18.60 -2.69 -17.83
N TRP A 158 19.39 -1.64 -17.62
CA TRP A 158 18.88 -0.27 -17.43
C TRP A 158 18.11 0.24 -18.66
N GLY A 159 18.42 -0.23 -19.88
CA GLY A 159 17.68 0.12 -21.08
C GLY A 159 16.22 -0.27 -21.03
N ARG A 160 15.87 -1.41 -20.43
CA ARG A 160 14.49 -1.84 -20.21
C ARG A 160 13.77 -0.95 -19.17
N ILE A 161 14.50 -0.42 -18.20
CA ILE A 161 13.94 0.55 -17.25
C ILE A 161 13.63 1.87 -17.97
N LEU A 162 14.54 2.39 -18.79
CA LEU A 162 14.30 3.59 -19.60
C LEU A 162 13.11 3.41 -20.55
N MET A 163 12.99 2.26 -21.20
CA MET A 163 11.83 1.91 -22.01
C MET A 163 10.54 1.94 -21.17
N GLY A 164 10.55 1.36 -19.95
CA GLY A 164 9.42 1.41 -19.02
C GLY A 164 9.04 2.83 -18.63
N ILE A 165 10.01 3.72 -18.44
CA ILE A 165 9.80 5.15 -18.19
C ILE A 165 9.14 5.80 -19.40
N GLY A 166 9.70 5.65 -20.60
CA GLY A 166 9.18 6.25 -21.84
C GLY A 166 7.77 5.78 -22.17
N LYS A 167 7.44 4.51 -21.89
CA LYS A 167 6.10 3.93 -22.08
C LYS A 167 5.05 4.52 -21.12
N SER A 168 5.44 5.18 -20.05
CA SER A 168 4.49 5.75 -19.05
C SER A 168 3.58 6.83 -19.63
N GLY A 169 3.94 7.44 -20.76
CA GLY A 169 3.25 8.57 -21.36
C GLY A 169 3.44 9.90 -20.62
N GLU A 170 4.28 9.91 -19.58
CA GLU A 170 4.59 11.12 -18.83
C GLU A 170 5.76 11.87 -19.46
N LYS A 171 5.67 13.21 -19.46
CA LYS A 171 6.79 14.05 -19.94
C LYS A 171 7.96 13.95 -18.97
N ILE A 172 9.14 13.63 -19.49
CA ILE A 172 10.37 13.47 -18.73
C ILE A 172 11.43 14.32 -19.38
N ASP A 173 12.14 15.10 -18.56
CA ASP A 173 13.37 15.74 -19.01
C ASP A 173 14.51 14.68 -18.97
N PRO A 174 15.23 14.51 -20.07
CA PRO A 174 16.32 13.52 -20.16
C PRO A 174 17.51 13.84 -19.27
#